data_a162720400eb8350f376022616af73de
#
_entry.id   a162720400eb8350f376022616af73de
#
_cell.length_a   1.000
_cell.length_b   1.000
_cell.length_c   1.000
_cell.angle_alpha   90.00
_cell.angle_beta   90.00
_cell.angle_gamma   90.00
#
_symmetry.space_group_name_H-M   'P 1'
#
loop_
_entity.id
_entity.type
_entity.pdbx_description
1 polymer ?
#
loop_
_entity_poly.entity_id
_entity_poly.type
_entity_poly.pdbx_seq_one_letter_code
_entity_poly.pdbx_strand_id
1 'polypeptide(L)'
;MFEMPRPTPEHERLAVLAGTWIGQEQLRPSPFDPVGGTAVGRWVARVALDGLYLIADYEQERNGKVNFRGHGVYGWDPRGRCYTMHWFDSIGIEHDAPGLGSWESDTLTLIHETRHTGWSRYTYVVGAGEYTMRLEHSPDGTDWTIFLEGRYEKVG
;
A
#
# COMPACT_ATOMS: atom_id res chain seq x y z
N MET A 1 -1.32 5.00 36.48
CA MET A 1 -0.95 6.11 35.58
C MET A 1 -0.85 5.59 34.15
N PHE A 2 -1.43 6.28 33.23
CA PHE A 2 -1.34 5.92 31.83
C PHE A 2 0.05 6.25 31.30
N GLU A 3 0.69 5.28 30.67
CA GLU A 3 1.96 5.48 29.96
C GLU A 3 1.69 5.49 28.46
N MET A 4 2.30 6.45 27.77
CA MET A 4 2.21 6.50 26.30
C MET A 4 2.93 5.29 25.71
N PRO A 5 2.31 4.60 24.74
CA PRO A 5 2.94 3.49 24.08
C PRO A 5 4.19 3.92 23.30
N ARG A 6 5.12 3.00 23.18
CA ARG A 6 6.35 3.18 22.40
C ARG A 6 6.38 2.22 21.23
N PRO A 7 7.09 2.58 20.15
CA PRO A 7 7.26 1.66 19.05
C PRO A 7 7.88 0.33 19.47
N THR A 8 7.35 -0.75 18.93
CA THR A 8 7.91 -2.10 19.08
C THR A 8 8.66 -2.48 17.80
N PRO A 9 9.38 -3.62 17.78
CA PRO A 9 10.02 -4.09 16.55
C PRO A 9 9.06 -4.21 15.35
N GLU A 10 7.79 -4.55 15.60
CA GLU A 10 6.77 -4.62 14.55
C GLU A 10 6.52 -3.25 13.92
N HIS A 11 6.43 -2.19 14.73
CA HIS A 11 6.29 -0.82 14.22
C HIS A 11 7.53 -0.42 13.40
N GLU A 12 8.72 -0.77 13.88
CA GLU A 12 9.97 -0.40 13.24
C GLU A 12 10.14 -1.05 11.87
N ARG A 13 9.54 -2.21 11.64
CA ARG A 13 9.58 -2.87 10.32
C ARG A 13 8.94 -2.02 9.23
N LEU A 14 7.92 -1.25 9.55
CA LEU A 14 7.27 -0.35 8.59
C LEU A 14 8.21 0.74 8.09
N ALA A 15 9.22 1.11 8.88
CA ALA A 15 10.15 2.18 8.54
C ALA A 15 11.00 1.88 7.29
N VAL A 16 11.10 0.63 6.87
CA VAL A 16 11.84 0.28 5.64
C VAL A 16 11.17 0.85 4.39
N LEU A 17 9.87 1.17 4.48
CA LEU A 17 9.12 1.79 3.39
C LEU A 17 9.18 3.34 3.43
N ALA A 18 9.80 3.92 4.46
CA ALA A 18 9.94 5.37 4.53
C ALA A 18 10.92 5.88 3.48
N GLY A 19 10.63 7.04 2.93
CA GLY A 19 11.45 7.71 1.93
C GLY A 19 10.63 8.16 0.73
N THR A 20 11.33 8.61 -0.29
CA THR A 20 10.75 8.95 -1.58
C THR A 20 11.13 7.86 -2.58
N TRP A 21 10.12 7.35 -3.28
CA TRP A 21 10.26 6.23 -4.19
C TRP A 21 9.61 6.58 -5.52
N ILE A 22 10.28 6.24 -6.62
CA ILE A 22 9.75 6.45 -7.97
C ILE A 22 9.94 5.15 -8.75
N GLY A 23 8.95 4.79 -9.54
CA GLY A 23 9.05 3.59 -10.33
C GLY A 23 8.06 3.44 -11.45
N GLN A 24 8.32 2.42 -12.24
CA GLN A 24 7.49 2.02 -13.36
C GLN A 24 6.36 1.11 -12.87
N GLU A 25 5.18 1.35 -13.38
CA GLU A 25 3.99 0.56 -13.10
C GLU A 25 3.41 -0.02 -14.37
N GLN A 26 2.93 -1.26 -14.25
CA GLN A 26 2.20 -1.95 -15.29
C GLN A 26 0.76 -2.13 -14.82
N LEU A 27 -0.18 -1.53 -15.51
CA LEU A 27 -1.61 -1.69 -15.26
C LEU A 27 -2.20 -2.70 -16.23
N ARG A 28 -2.94 -3.67 -15.70
CA ARG A 28 -3.68 -4.63 -16.51
C ARG A 28 -5.03 -4.06 -16.89
N PRO A 29 -5.54 -4.35 -18.09
CA PRO A 29 -6.91 -3.98 -18.43
C PRO A 29 -7.90 -4.51 -17.39
N SER A 30 -8.85 -3.68 -17.00
CA SER A 30 -9.86 -4.00 -15.99
C SER A 30 -11.16 -3.26 -16.31
N PRO A 31 -12.26 -3.56 -15.62
CA PRO A 31 -13.49 -2.78 -15.78
C PRO A 31 -13.31 -1.29 -15.46
N PHE A 32 -12.38 -0.96 -14.57
CA PHE A 32 -12.08 0.43 -14.21
C PHE A 32 -11.13 1.12 -15.18
N ASP A 33 -10.30 0.33 -15.85
CA ASP A 33 -9.32 0.80 -16.83
C ASP A 33 -9.21 -0.22 -17.95
N PRO A 34 -10.13 -0.15 -18.95
CA PRO A 34 -10.19 -1.15 -20.01
C PRO A 34 -8.94 -1.22 -20.89
N VAL A 35 -8.17 -0.15 -20.96
CA VAL A 35 -6.97 -0.07 -21.79
C VAL A 35 -5.76 -0.63 -21.08
N GLY A 36 -5.60 -0.31 -19.80
CA GLY A 36 -4.38 -0.61 -19.06
C GLY A 36 -3.20 0.19 -19.56
N GLY A 37 -1.98 -0.34 -19.41
CA GLY A 37 -0.75 0.25 -19.91
C GLY A 37 0.26 0.55 -18.81
N THR A 38 1.18 1.49 -19.10
CA THR A 38 2.25 1.86 -18.19
C THR A 38 1.97 3.18 -17.49
N ALA A 39 2.52 3.34 -16.31
CA ALA A 39 2.47 4.56 -15.54
C ALA A 39 3.76 4.75 -14.75
N VAL A 40 3.93 5.94 -14.19
CA VAL A 40 4.99 6.22 -13.22
C VAL A 40 4.33 6.43 -11.87
N GLY A 41 4.73 5.66 -10.88
CA GLY A 41 4.28 5.80 -9.51
C GLY A 41 5.31 6.52 -8.66
N ARG A 42 4.84 7.42 -7.81
CA ARG A 42 5.67 8.14 -6.85
C ARG A 42 5.08 8.00 -5.45
N TRP A 43 5.90 7.52 -4.54
CA TRP A 43 5.54 7.38 -3.13
C TRP A 43 6.40 8.30 -2.28
N VAL A 44 5.79 9.01 -1.36
CA VAL A 44 6.49 9.75 -0.32
C VAL A 44 5.95 9.24 1.02
N ALA A 45 6.78 8.53 1.76
CA ALA A 45 6.38 7.88 3.00
C ALA A 45 7.25 8.33 4.16
N ARG A 46 6.63 8.54 5.31
CA ARG A 46 7.31 8.98 6.53
C ARG A 46 6.77 8.28 7.75
N VAL A 47 7.65 8.01 8.69
CA VAL A 47 7.26 7.57 10.03
C VAL A 47 6.63 8.75 10.76
N ALA A 48 5.51 8.52 11.42
CA ALA A 48 4.73 9.56 12.08
C ALA A 48 4.17 9.08 13.41
N LEU A 49 3.56 10.00 14.16
CA LEU A 49 2.90 9.73 15.43
C LEU A 49 3.82 8.96 16.39
N ASP A 50 5.01 9.53 16.62
CA ASP A 50 6.02 9.00 17.55
C ASP A 50 6.51 7.59 17.21
N GLY A 51 6.53 7.25 15.92
CA GLY A 51 7.01 5.96 15.43
C GLY A 51 5.96 4.86 15.35
N LEU A 52 4.68 5.17 15.63
CA LEU A 52 3.61 4.18 15.65
C LEU A 52 2.97 3.94 14.29
N TYR A 53 3.15 4.86 13.34
CA TYR A 53 2.54 4.77 12.02
C TYR A 53 3.51 5.14 10.92
N LEU A 54 3.23 4.64 9.73
CA LEU A 54 3.83 5.09 8.48
C LEU A 54 2.74 5.75 7.64
N ILE A 55 2.96 6.97 7.20
CA ILE A 55 2.02 7.70 6.36
C ILE A 55 2.66 7.82 4.97
N ALA A 56 1.93 7.39 3.95
CA ALA A 56 2.42 7.37 2.58
C ALA A 56 1.48 8.10 1.64
N ASP A 57 2.01 9.04 0.89
CA ASP A 57 1.31 9.71 -0.20
C ASP A 57 1.77 9.14 -1.53
N TYR A 58 0.81 8.87 -2.40
CA TYR A 58 1.03 8.26 -3.70
C TYR A 58 0.47 9.12 -4.82
N GLU A 59 1.24 9.23 -5.90
CA GLU A 59 0.79 9.82 -7.15
C GLU A 59 1.10 8.87 -8.30
N GLN A 60 0.12 8.71 -9.18
CA GLN A 60 0.31 8.01 -10.44
C GLN A 60 0.25 8.99 -11.59
N GLU A 61 1.24 8.90 -12.47
CA GLU A 61 1.33 9.73 -13.65
C GLU A 61 1.23 8.87 -14.92
N ARG A 62 0.32 9.24 -15.79
CA ARG A 62 0.15 8.61 -17.10
C ARG A 62 0.15 9.70 -18.17
N ASN A 63 0.94 9.46 -19.23
CA ASN A 63 1.04 10.41 -20.35
C ASN A 63 1.40 11.83 -19.91
N GLY A 64 2.29 11.96 -18.93
CA GLY A 64 2.74 13.25 -18.43
C GLY A 64 1.78 13.97 -17.48
N LYS A 65 0.71 13.33 -17.06
CA LYS A 65 -0.29 13.93 -16.15
C LYS A 65 -0.55 13.04 -14.94
N VAL A 66 -0.66 13.65 -13.76
CA VAL A 66 -1.12 12.96 -12.56
C VAL A 66 -2.60 12.66 -12.73
N ASN A 67 -2.92 11.37 -12.79
CA ASN A 67 -4.29 10.88 -13.00
C ASN A 67 -4.92 10.30 -11.75
N PHE A 68 -4.11 10.00 -10.72
CA PHE A 68 -4.60 9.35 -9.51
C PHE A 68 -3.71 9.73 -8.33
N ARG A 69 -4.31 9.95 -7.16
CA ARG A 69 -3.61 10.20 -5.90
C ARG A 69 -4.17 9.31 -4.82
N GLY A 70 -3.30 8.87 -3.93
CA GLY A 70 -3.68 8.06 -2.79
C GLY A 70 -2.96 8.47 -1.52
N HIS A 71 -3.52 8.05 -0.40
CA HIS A 71 -2.98 8.32 0.93
C HIS A 71 -3.19 7.09 1.80
N GLY A 72 -2.11 6.51 2.28
CA GLY A 72 -2.14 5.33 3.12
C GLY A 72 -1.63 5.61 4.52
N VAL A 73 -2.30 5.05 5.52
CA VAL A 73 -1.85 5.05 6.91
C VAL A 73 -1.64 3.61 7.32
N TYR A 74 -0.38 3.24 7.54
CA TYR A 74 0.04 1.90 7.91
C TYR A 74 0.37 1.86 9.39
N GLY A 75 -0.06 0.82 10.07
CA GLY A 75 0.18 0.65 11.49
C GLY A 75 0.29 -0.81 11.89
N TRP A 76 0.50 -1.00 13.19
CA TRP A 76 0.51 -2.32 13.82
C TRP A 76 -0.56 -2.35 14.90
N ASP A 77 -1.44 -3.33 14.84
CA ASP A 77 -2.44 -3.58 15.87
C ASP A 77 -1.92 -4.63 16.85
N PRO A 78 -1.52 -4.24 18.08
CA PRO A 78 -1.00 -5.20 19.05
C PRO A 78 -2.04 -6.17 19.59
N ARG A 79 -3.33 -5.83 19.52
CA ARG A 79 -4.41 -6.72 19.93
C ARG A 79 -4.68 -7.79 18.90
N GLY A 80 -4.85 -7.38 17.65
CA GLY A 80 -5.06 -8.30 16.54
C GLY A 80 -3.78 -8.98 16.06
N ARG A 81 -2.61 -8.49 16.50
CA ARG A 81 -1.29 -8.96 16.07
C ARG A 81 -1.16 -9.01 14.55
N CYS A 82 -1.55 -7.92 13.93
CA CYS A 82 -1.51 -7.76 12.49
C CYS A 82 -1.13 -6.33 12.10
N TYR A 83 -0.62 -6.19 10.89
CA TYR A 83 -0.45 -4.88 10.27
C TYR A 83 -1.77 -4.39 9.71
N THR A 84 -1.95 -3.07 9.70
CA THR A 84 -3.16 -2.42 9.22
C THR A 84 -2.81 -1.39 8.16
N MET A 85 -3.71 -1.18 7.22
CA MET A 85 -3.61 -0.13 6.22
C MET A 85 -4.97 0.52 6.03
N HIS A 86 -5.03 1.82 6.26
CA HIS A 86 -6.18 2.64 5.90
C HIS A 86 -5.81 3.39 4.63
N TRP A 87 -6.64 3.32 3.62
CA TRP A 87 -6.36 3.89 2.31
C TRP A 87 -7.46 4.86 1.88
N PHE A 88 -7.04 6.00 1.36
CA PHE A 88 -7.92 7.03 0.77
C PHE A 88 -7.34 7.40 -0.59
N ASP A 89 -8.20 7.68 -1.56
CA ASP A 89 -7.73 8.05 -2.88
C ASP A 89 -8.67 9.02 -3.60
N SER A 90 -8.21 9.47 -4.77
CA SER A 90 -8.91 10.47 -5.58
C SER A 90 -10.13 9.94 -6.33
N ILE A 91 -10.46 8.66 -6.20
CA ILE A 91 -11.77 8.14 -6.62
C ILE A 91 -12.86 8.60 -5.64
N GLY A 92 -12.47 8.83 -4.37
CA GLY A 92 -13.37 9.41 -3.37
C GLY A 92 -14.39 8.44 -2.80
N ILE A 93 -14.15 7.14 -2.94
CA ILE A 93 -15.00 6.12 -2.32
C ILE A 93 -14.48 5.84 -0.93
N GLU A 94 -15.35 5.95 0.06
CA GLU A 94 -14.97 5.74 1.44
C GLU A 94 -14.72 4.27 1.76
N HIS A 95 -13.69 4.00 2.54
CA HIS A 95 -13.34 2.66 2.99
C HIS A 95 -14.24 2.17 4.12
N ASP A 96 -14.63 0.90 4.05
CA ASP A 96 -15.44 0.25 5.08
C ASP A 96 -14.60 -0.28 6.23
N ALA A 97 -13.44 -0.82 5.93
CA ALA A 97 -12.55 -1.46 6.88
C ALA A 97 -11.10 -1.33 6.42
N PRO A 98 -10.13 -1.39 7.36
CA PRO A 98 -8.72 -1.39 6.98
C PRO A 98 -8.31 -2.69 6.29
N GLY A 99 -7.27 -2.62 5.48
CA GLY A 99 -6.52 -3.80 5.06
C GLY A 99 -5.78 -4.38 6.24
N LEU A 100 -5.78 -5.70 6.36
CA LEU A 100 -5.11 -6.42 7.45
C LEU A 100 -4.12 -7.41 6.87
N GLY A 101 -3.00 -7.58 7.57
CA GLY A 101 -2.00 -8.51 7.05
C GLY A 101 -0.81 -8.75 7.95
N SER A 102 0.19 -9.36 7.35
CA SER A 102 1.39 -9.80 8.05
C SER A 102 2.65 -9.47 7.25
N TRP A 103 3.74 -9.38 7.99
CA TRP A 103 5.07 -9.22 7.42
C TRP A 103 5.86 -10.50 7.66
N GLU A 104 6.23 -11.18 6.59
CA GLU A 104 7.03 -12.41 6.64
C GLU A 104 8.30 -12.22 5.82
N SER A 105 9.47 -12.32 6.46
CA SER A 105 10.76 -12.04 5.83
C SER A 105 10.77 -10.63 5.21
N ASP A 106 10.90 -10.52 3.90
CA ASP A 106 10.93 -9.26 3.16
C ASP A 106 9.57 -8.85 2.58
N THR A 107 8.51 -9.60 2.88
CA THR A 107 7.21 -9.47 2.22
C THR A 107 6.12 -9.04 3.18
N LEU A 108 5.50 -7.90 2.90
CA LEU A 108 4.30 -7.42 3.57
C LEU A 108 3.10 -7.71 2.68
N THR A 109 2.12 -8.45 3.22
CA THR A 109 0.86 -8.73 2.52
C THR A 109 -0.29 -8.17 3.32
N LEU A 110 -1.15 -7.39 2.67
CA LEU A 110 -2.35 -6.80 3.26
C LEU A 110 -3.56 -7.18 2.41
N ILE A 111 -4.63 -7.60 3.06
CA ILE A 111 -5.88 -7.97 2.39
C ILE A 111 -7.00 -7.06 2.90
N HIS A 112 -7.74 -6.51 1.96
CA HIS A 112 -8.82 -5.59 2.22
C HIS A 112 -10.12 -6.09 1.56
N GLU A 113 -11.17 -6.27 2.37
CA GLU A 113 -12.50 -6.57 1.87
C GLU A 113 -13.24 -5.26 1.61
N THR A 114 -13.76 -5.11 0.39
CA THR A 114 -14.55 -3.94 0.02
C THR A 114 -16.04 -4.30 0.03
N ARG A 115 -16.88 -3.36 0.47
CA ARG A 115 -18.33 -3.61 0.62
C ARG A 115 -19.02 -4.03 -0.68
N HIS A 116 -18.56 -3.50 -1.82
CA HIS A 116 -19.30 -3.62 -3.08
C HIS A 116 -18.55 -4.30 -4.21
N THR A 117 -17.22 -4.44 -4.10
CA THR A 117 -16.40 -4.86 -5.23
C THR A 117 -15.54 -6.10 -4.98
N GLY A 118 -15.67 -6.73 -3.80
CA GLY A 118 -14.90 -7.91 -3.44
C GLY A 118 -13.65 -7.60 -2.62
N TRP A 119 -12.53 -8.21 -2.97
CA TRP A 119 -11.31 -8.19 -2.17
C TRP A 119 -10.15 -7.58 -2.94
N SER A 120 -9.27 -6.88 -2.23
CA SER A 120 -8.00 -6.42 -2.77
C SER A 120 -6.85 -6.98 -1.94
N ARG A 121 -5.75 -7.34 -2.59
CA ARG A 121 -4.54 -7.83 -1.94
C ARG A 121 -3.35 -7.01 -2.41
N TYR A 122 -2.62 -6.46 -1.42
CA TYR A 122 -1.42 -5.66 -1.63
C TYR A 122 -0.23 -6.47 -1.15
N THR A 123 0.75 -6.68 -2.03
CA THR A 123 1.97 -7.42 -1.71
C THR A 123 3.17 -6.52 -1.98
N TYR A 124 3.93 -6.23 -0.93
CA TYR A 124 5.16 -5.45 -1.00
C TYR A 124 6.34 -6.38 -0.75
N VAL A 125 7.30 -6.41 -1.65
CA VAL A 125 8.55 -7.16 -1.47
C VAL A 125 9.68 -6.14 -1.43
N VAL A 126 10.34 -6.04 -0.27
CA VAL A 126 11.32 -4.98 0.01
C VAL A 126 12.73 -5.51 -0.12
N GLY A 127 13.54 -4.82 -0.91
CA GLY A 127 14.97 -5.07 -1.05
C GLY A 127 15.81 -3.86 -0.63
N ALA A 128 17.09 -3.90 -0.90
CA ALA A 128 17.99 -2.79 -0.61
C ALA A 128 17.75 -1.65 -1.59
N GLY A 129 17.18 -0.55 -1.11
CA GLY A 129 16.93 0.64 -1.94
C GLY A 129 15.84 0.48 -2.99
N GLU A 130 15.08 -0.60 -2.95
CA GLU A 130 13.97 -0.84 -3.88
C GLU A 130 12.87 -1.66 -3.23
N TYR A 131 11.66 -1.57 -3.75
CA TYR A 131 10.60 -2.51 -3.46
C TYR A 131 9.68 -2.69 -4.66
N THR A 132 9.04 -3.84 -4.71
CA THR A 132 7.95 -4.09 -5.66
C THR A 132 6.62 -4.08 -4.93
N MET A 133 5.57 -3.68 -5.61
CA MET A 133 4.21 -3.74 -5.10
C MET A 133 3.31 -4.37 -6.16
N ARG A 134 2.51 -5.31 -5.72
CA ARG A 134 1.49 -5.92 -6.57
C ARG A 134 0.13 -5.73 -5.92
N LEU A 135 -0.80 -5.22 -6.70
CA LEU A 135 -2.19 -5.08 -6.32
C LEU A 135 -3.01 -6.07 -7.12
N GLU A 136 -3.72 -6.92 -6.41
CA GLU A 136 -4.62 -7.93 -6.97
C GLU A 136 -6.03 -7.70 -6.50
N HIS A 137 -6.98 -8.13 -7.31
CA HIS A 137 -8.40 -8.07 -7.00
C HIS A 137 -9.03 -9.46 -7.12
N SER A 138 -10.01 -9.73 -6.27
CA SER A 138 -10.79 -10.97 -6.31
C SER A 138 -12.26 -10.66 -6.01
N PRO A 139 -13.20 -11.22 -6.79
CA PRO A 139 -14.64 -11.08 -6.48
C PRO A 139 -15.07 -11.93 -5.29
N ASP A 140 -14.33 -13.00 -4.96
CA ASP A 140 -14.73 -14.01 -3.99
C ASP A 140 -13.68 -14.29 -2.90
N GLY A 141 -12.50 -13.67 -2.98
CA GLY A 141 -11.40 -13.89 -2.04
C GLY A 141 -10.55 -15.12 -2.34
N THR A 142 -10.83 -15.85 -3.42
CA THR A 142 -10.09 -17.07 -3.81
C THR A 142 -9.44 -16.95 -5.18
N ASP A 143 -10.12 -16.37 -6.16
CA ASP A 143 -9.59 -16.19 -7.51
C ASP A 143 -9.05 -14.78 -7.68
N TRP A 144 -7.73 -14.65 -7.75
CA TRP A 144 -7.04 -13.35 -7.77
C TRP A 144 -6.57 -12.99 -9.17
N THR A 145 -6.80 -11.74 -9.55
CA THR A 145 -6.34 -11.17 -10.81
C THR A 145 -5.45 -9.98 -10.52
N ILE A 146 -4.31 -9.91 -11.18
CA ILE A 146 -3.39 -8.78 -11.03
C ILE A 146 -4.01 -7.55 -11.69
N PHE A 147 -4.04 -6.45 -10.95
CA PHE A 147 -4.50 -5.15 -11.42
C PHE A 147 -3.33 -4.23 -11.74
N LEU A 148 -2.32 -4.18 -10.85
CA LEU A 148 -1.17 -3.31 -10.98
C LEU A 148 0.06 -4.00 -10.42
N GLU A 149 1.19 -3.84 -11.12
CA GLU A 149 2.50 -4.20 -10.63
C GLU A 149 3.44 -3.00 -10.77
N GLY A 150 4.16 -2.67 -9.70
CA GLY A 150 5.12 -1.57 -9.70
C GLY A 150 6.46 -2.00 -9.14
N ARG A 151 7.52 -1.36 -9.64
CA ARG A 151 8.87 -1.51 -9.11
C ARG A 151 9.42 -0.11 -8.85
N TYR A 152 9.78 0.14 -7.61
CA TYR A 152 10.16 1.47 -7.15
C TYR A 152 11.57 1.47 -6.62
N GLU A 153 12.30 2.53 -6.94
CA GLU A 153 13.64 2.78 -6.44
C GLU A 153 13.62 3.99 -5.53
N LYS A 154 14.40 3.92 -4.46
CA LYS A 154 14.51 5.00 -3.51
C LYS A 154 15.32 6.15 -4.12
N VAL A 155 14.80 7.37 -4.02
CA VAL A 155 15.45 8.60 -4.51
C VAL A 155 15.77 9.50 -3.32
N GLY A 156 17.01 9.90 -3.25
CA GLY A 156 17.49 10.80 -2.20
C GLY A 156 17.73 10.14 -0.87
#